data_8f950e1b9e60dfab1ed990a5dd9640dd
#
_entry.id   8f950e1b9e60dfab1ed990a5dd9640dd
#
_cell.length_a   1.000
_cell.length_b   1.000
_cell.length_c   1.000
_cell.angle_alpha   90.00
_cell.angle_beta   90.00
_cell.angle_gamma   90.00
#
_symmetry.space_group_name_H-M   'P 1'
#
loop_
_entity.id
_entity.type
_entity.pdbx_description
1 polymer ?
#
loop_
_entity_poly.entity_id
_entity_poly.type
_entity_poly.pdbx_seq_one_letter_code
_entity_poly.pdbx_strand_id
1 'polypeptide(L)' 'MNGVLERTLGVLELLAQHGEGMELAAIADTLDIPRSAVHRLLADLVRLGYVRQA' A
#
# COMPACT_ATOMS: atom_id res chain seq x y z
N MET A 1 -14.14 -0.15 -9.17
CA MET A 1 -14.32 -1.28 -8.25
C MET A 1 -12.99 -1.60 -7.54
N ASN A 2 -13.02 -1.76 -6.22
CA ASN A 2 -11.79 -1.91 -5.45
C ASN A 2 -11.50 -3.36 -5.06
N GLY A 3 -11.17 -4.17 -6.06
CA GLY A 3 -10.73 -5.53 -5.80
C GLY A 3 -9.34 -5.57 -5.20
N VAL A 4 -8.93 -6.76 -4.71
CA VAL A 4 -7.62 -6.94 -4.08
C VAL A 4 -6.48 -6.55 -5.02
N LEU A 5 -6.57 -6.94 -6.28
CA LEU A 5 -5.53 -6.61 -7.25
C LEU A 5 -5.40 -5.10 -7.45
N GLU A 6 -6.53 -4.42 -7.58
CA GLU A 6 -6.53 -2.97 -7.77
C GLU A 6 -5.95 -2.25 -6.56
N ARG A 7 -6.31 -2.69 -5.36
CA ARG A 7 -5.78 -2.13 -4.13
C ARG A 7 -4.26 -2.34 -4.03
N THR A 8 -3.82 -3.55 -4.35
CA THR A 8 -2.40 -3.90 -4.28
C THR A 8 -1.58 -3.04 -5.24
N LEU A 9 -2.03 -2.96 -6.50
CA LEU A 9 -1.35 -2.14 -7.49
C LEU A 9 -1.38 -0.66 -7.12
N GLY A 10 -2.50 -0.21 -6.55
CA GLY A 10 -2.61 1.18 -6.08
C GLY A 10 -1.60 1.51 -5.01
N VAL A 11 -1.39 0.61 -4.05
CA VAL A 11 -0.39 0.80 -3.01
C VAL A 11 1.01 0.90 -3.62
N LEU A 12 1.33 -0.02 -4.54
CA LEU A 12 2.64 -0.01 -5.19
C LEU A 12 2.87 1.28 -5.98
N GLU A 13 1.86 1.73 -6.72
CA GLU A 13 1.97 2.95 -7.51
C GLU A 13 2.20 4.17 -6.64
N LEU A 14 1.46 4.27 -5.53
CA LEU A 14 1.64 5.38 -4.59
C LEU A 14 3.04 5.40 -4.01
N LEU A 15 3.54 4.25 -3.59
CA LEU A 15 4.87 4.17 -3.01
C LEU A 15 5.94 4.51 -4.06
N ALA A 16 5.72 4.12 -5.31
CA ALA A 16 6.64 4.45 -6.38
C ALA A 16 6.69 5.95 -6.66
N GLN A 17 5.58 6.65 -6.46
CA GLN A 17 5.50 8.10 -6.65
C GLN A 17 6.10 8.88 -5.49
N HIS A 18 6.26 8.24 -4.33
CA HIS A 18 6.76 8.88 -3.11
C HIS A 18 8.06 8.19 -2.68
N GLY A 19 9.17 8.64 -3.27
CA GLY A 19 10.48 8.01 -3.06
C GLY A 19 10.92 7.91 -1.61
N GLU A 20 10.39 8.77 -0.72
CA GLU A 20 10.71 8.73 0.69
C GLU A 20 9.73 7.86 1.48
N GLY A 21 8.75 7.28 0.80
CA GLY A 21 7.73 6.47 1.42
C GLY A 21 6.52 7.26 1.86
N MET A 22 5.50 6.56 2.33
CA MET A 22 4.27 7.15 2.84
C MET A 22 3.86 6.45 4.12
N GLU A 23 3.19 7.19 4.99
CA GLU A 23 2.61 6.58 6.17
C GLU A 23 1.35 5.80 5.78
N LEU A 24 1.07 4.74 6.53
CA LEU A 24 -0.07 3.86 6.28
C LEU A 24 -1.39 4.64 6.22
N ALA A 25 -1.57 5.60 7.13
CA ALA A 25 -2.80 6.38 7.16
C ALA A 25 -2.97 7.19 5.87
N ALA A 26 -1.88 7.76 5.34
CA ALA A 26 -1.93 8.54 4.11
C ALA A 26 -2.28 7.66 2.91
N ILE A 27 -1.74 6.45 2.85
CA ILE A 27 -2.05 5.50 1.80
C ILE A 27 -3.54 5.14 1.85
N ALA A 28 -4.04 4.83 3.04
CA ALA A 28 -5.44 4.45 3.22
C ALA A 28 -6.37 5.59 2.78
N ASP A 29 -6.06 6.82 3.18
CA ASP A 29 -6.87 7.98 2.83
C ASP A 29 -6.86 8.24 1.32
N THR A 30 -5.69 8.14 0.70
CA THR A 30 -5.56 8.40 -0.73
C THR A 30 -6.32 7.37 -1.58
N LEU A 31 -6.26 6.12 -1.17
CA LEU A 31 -6.93 5.02 -1.90
C LEU A 31 -8.35 4.77 -1.45
N ASP A 32 -8.78 5.47 -0.39
CA ASP A 32 -10.12 5.31 0.18
C ASP A 32 -10.41 3.87 0.56
N ILE A 33 -9.49 3.26 1.30
CA ILE A 33 -9.65 1.90 1.81
C ILE A 33 -9.32 1.86 3.30
N PRO A 34 -9.84 0.87 4.03
CA PRO A 34 -9.56 0.77 5.47
C PRO A 34 -8.08 0.61 5.77
N ARG A 35 -7.63 1.20 6.87
CA ARG A 35 -6.23 1.07 7.30
C ARG A 35 -5.83 -0.38 7.52
N SER A 36 -6.75 -1.20 8.04
CA SER A 36 -6.49 -2.63 8.23
C SER A 36 -6.19 -3.34 6.92
N ALA A 37 -6.87 -2.94 5.84
CA ALA A 37 -6.61 -3.51 4.51
C ALA A 37 -5.23 -3.10 4.01
N VAL A 38 -4.86 -1.83 4.18
CA VAL A 38 -3.54 -1.35 3.78
C VAL A 38 -2.45 -2.08 4.56
N HIS A 39 -2.65 -2.24 5.87
CA HIS A 39 -1.68 -2.93 6.72
C HIS A 39 -1.43 -4.36 6.22
N ARG A 40 -2.51 -5.07 5.91
CA ARG A 40 -2.40 -6.44 5.40
C ARG A 40 -1.68 -6.50 4.05
N LEU A 41 -2.05 -5.60 3.14
CA LEU A 41 -1.41 -5.56 1.82
C LEU A 41 0.07 -5.24 1.94
N LEU A 42 0.43 -4.27 2.78
CA LEU A 42 1.83 -3.92 2.99
C LEU A 42 2.62 -5.07 3.60
N ALA A 43 2.05 -5.77 4.57
CA ALA A 43 2.71 -6.92 5.19
C ALA A 43 3.03 -7.99 4.15
N ASP A 44 2.07 -8.27 3.25
CA ASP A 44 2.28 -9.24 2.19
C ASP A 44 3.35 -8.77 1.20
N LEU A 45 3.31 -7.51 0.82
CA LEU A 45 4.28 -6.96 -0.13
C LEU A 45 5.70 -6.95 0.44
N VAL A 46 5.84 -6.66 1.73
CA VAL A 46 7.14 -6.74 2.40
C VAL A 46 7.63 -8.18 2.43
N ARG A 47 6.75 -9.10 2.81
CA ARG A 47 7.10 -10.52 2.88
C ARG A 47 7.55 -11.08 1.54
N LEU A 48 6.92 -10.62 0.46
CA LEU A 48 7.24 -11.07 -0.89
C LEU A 48 8.42 -10.32 -1.52
N GLY A 49 8.91 -9.30 -0.85
CA GLY A 49 10.08 -8.55 -1.32
C GLY A 49 9.79 -7.40 -2.27
N TYR A 50 8.53 -7.04 -2.45
CA TYR A 50 8.19 -5.93 -3.34
C TYR A 50 8.29 -4.57 -2.67
N VAL A 51 8.18 -4.53 -1.35
CA VAL A 51 8.25 -3.30 -0.58
C VAL A 51 9.26 -3.49 0.53
N ARG A 52 10.03 -2.42 0.81
CA ARG A 52 11.00 -2.44 1.90
C ARG A 52 10.42 -1.64 3.06
N GLN A 53 10.53 -2.20 4.25
CA GLN A 53 10.10 -1.53 5.46
C GLN A 53 11.33 -1.02 6.19
N ALA A 54 11.27 0.27 6.53
CA ALA A 54 12.37 0.91 7.24
C ALA A 54 12.42 0.50 8.71
#